data_4f70b57999cc776772c8e7199a6c55dd
#
_entry.id   4f70b57999cc776772c8e7199a6c55dd
#
_cell.length_a   1.000
_cell.length_b   1.000
_cell.length_c   1.000
_cell.angle_alpha   90.00
_cell.angle_beta   90.00
_cell.angle_gamma   90.00
#
_symmetry.space_group_name_H-M   'P 1'
#
loop_
_entity.id
_entity.type
_entity.pdbx_description
1 polymer ?
#
loop_
_entity_poly.entity_id
_entity_poly.type
_entity_poly.pdbx_seq_one_letter_code
_entity_poly.pdbx_strand_id
1 'polypeptide(L)'
;MIFRIPTYRAVLNTSSTLGRHSKRWLSTPSTSASSGSPPTPIKAYVSTSNDPYLNLSIEHHLLQTSPADSAVLFLYKNRPSIIIGRNQNPWLEVNLALLNATSRKQNGNSLPETGLDVPVDLVRRRSGGGTVFHDEGNVNWTVICPSSIFTRDKHAEMVVRALRSNGVARARVNERHDVVLDQGQKRISDLPNPDDTHATPYQTPSPQALKVSGSAYKLTRARALHHGTCLLSSPNLNVIPHYLHSPAKPFVTAKGVESVSSPVGNILLENERFEAAVRKHFVEMYGEPEGGVVEVGESWAEVEGVRKGMEELKACHDHDP
;
A
#
# COMPACT_ATOMS: atom_id res chain seq x y z
N MET A 1 -3.88 0.10 57.35
CA MET A 1 -5.16 -0.46 56.92
C MET A 1 -4.86 -1.64 56.01
N ILE A 2 -5.01 -2.85 56.54
CA ILE A 2 -4.59 -4.10 55.95
C ILE A 2 -5.82 -4.72 55.27
N PHE A 3 -5.79 -4.99 53.98
CA PHE A 3 -6.84 -5.76 53.30
C PHE A 3 -6.33 -7.14 52.94
N ARG A 4 -7.10 -8.14 53.38
CA ARG A 4 -6.89 -9.59 53.28
C ARG A 4 -7.22 -10.09 51.87
N ILE A 5 -6.39 -11.04 51.40
CA ILE A 5 -6.62 -11.88 50.23
C ILE A 5 -7.40 -13.16 50.69
N PRO A 6 -8.44 -13.61 49.99
CA PRO A 6 -9.02 -14.95 50.24
C PRO A 6 -8.38 -16.00 49.36
N THR A 7 -7.88 -17.02 50.03
CA THR A 7 -7.42 -18.29 49.47
C THR A 7 -8.60 -19.17 49.10
N TYR A 8 -8.65 -19.73 47.89
CA TYR A 8 -9.54 -20.81 47.53
C TYR A 8 -8.80 -22.14 47.51
N ARG A 9 -9.40 -23.10 48.23
CA ARG A 9 -8.94 -24.46 48.52
C ARG A 9 -9.28 -25.38 47.35
N ALA A 10 -8.32 -26.17 46.88
CA ALA A 10 -8.54 -27.28 45.96
C ALA A 10 -9.24 -28.46 46.66
N VAL A 11 -10.21 -29.01 45.98
CA VAL A 11 -10.82 -30.31 46.36
C VAL A 11 -10.43 -31.32 45.29
N LEU A 12 -9.63 -32.31 45.74
CA LEU A 12 -9.31 -33.51 44.97
C LEU A 12 -10.48 -34.48 45.14
N ASN A 13 -11.00 -35.02 44.05
CA ASN A 13 -11.81 -36.22 44.07
C ASN A 13 -11.25 -37.23 43.06
N THR A 14 -10.85 -38.37 43.61
CA THR A 14 -10.36 -39.57 42.92
C THR A 14 -11.52 -40.56 42.70
N SER A 15 -11.47 -41.26 41.59
CA SER A 15 -11.91 -42.63 41.25
C SER A 15 -12.80 -42.63 39.99
N SER A 16 -12.73 -43.50 39.04
CA SER A 16 -12.25 -44.85 38.83
C SER A 16 -12.36 -45.18 37.33
N THR A 17 -11.49 -46.01 36.87
CA THR A 17 -11.39 -46.71 35.59
C THR A 17 -12.68 -47.30 35.05
N LEU A 18 -12.95 -47.07 33.72
CA LEU A 18 -13.53 -48.09 32.84
C LEU A 18 -13.20 -47.75 31.39
N GLY A 19 -12.51 -48.67 30.73
CA GLY A 19 -12.06 -48.54 29.36
C GLY A 19 -13.22 -48.57 28.36
N ARG A 20 -13.10 -47.76 27.34
CA ARG A 20 -13.82 -47.91 26.05
C ARG A 20 -12.96 -47.52 24.88
N HIS A 21 -12.98 -48.39 23.90
CA HIS A 21 -12.30 -48.36 22.62
C HIS A 21 -12.25 -46.97 21.95
N SER A 22 -11.05 -46.51 21.63
CA SER A 22 -10.78 -45.37 20.79
C SER A 22 -11.15 -45.68 19.34
N LYS A 23 -12.24 -45.11 18.83
CA LYS A 23 -12.41 -44.88 17.42
C LYS A 23 -11.58 -43.64 17.04
N ARG A 24 -10.47 -43.90 16.40
CA ARG A 24 -9.60 -42.88 15.79
C ARG A 24 -10.37 -42.19 14.66
N TRP A 25 -10.95 -41.03 14.92
CA TRP A 25 -11.43 -40.14 13.89
C TRP A 25 -10.20 -39.48 13.26
N LEU A 26 -9.90 -39.87 12.04
CA LEU A 26 -9.00 -39.08 11.17
C LEU A 26 -9.71 -37.75 10.83
N SER A 27 -9.37 -36.70 11.57
CA SER A 27 -9.74 -35.33 11.18
C SER A 27 -8.92 -34.97 9.96
N THR A 28 -9.54 -35.06 8.79
CA THR A 28 -9.06 -34.33 7.60
C THR A 28 -9.05 -32.85 7.93
N PRO A 29 -7.98 -32.10 7.61
CA PRO A 29 -8.01 -30.65 7.72
C PRO A 29 -9.05 -30.14 6.71
N SER A 30 -10.16 -29.61 7.22
CA SER A 30 -11.09 -28.85 6.41
C SER A 30 -10.44 -27.52 6.03
N THR A 31 -9.75 -27.50 4.92
CA THR A 31 -9.51 -26.26 4.19
C THR A 31 -10.87 -25.77 3.70
N SER A 32 -11.50 -24.90 4.46
CA SER A 32 -12.59 -24.08 3.97
C SER A 32 -12.03 -23.03 3.00
N ALA A 33 -11.63 -23.50 1.81
CA ALA A 33 -11.49 -22.61 0.67
C ALA A 33 -12.89 -22.06 0.40
N SER A 34 -13.07 -20.76 0.53
CA SER A 34 -14.24 -20.06 0.01
C SER A 34 -14.28 -20.33 -1.49
N SER A 35 -15.21 -21.21 -1.90
CA SER A 35 -15.43 -21.59 -3.29
C SER A 35 -16.16 -20.46 -4.03
N GLY A 36 -15.51 -19.29 -4.15
CA GLY A 36 -15.92 -18.28 -5.11
C GLY A 36 -15.29 -18.63 -6.46
N SER A 37 -16.09 -18.63 -7.52
CA SER A 37 -15.56 -18.68 -8.90
C SER A 37 -14.51 -17.59 -9.08
N PRO A 38 -13.46 -17.82 -9.88
CA PRO A 38 -12.47 -16.78 -10.15
C PRO A 38 -13.15 -15.52 -10.70
N PRO A 39 -12.65 -14.31 -10.42
CA PRO A 39 -13.19 -13.07 -10.96
C PRO A 39 -13.18 -13.09 -12.49
N THR A 40 -14.24 -12.58 -13.10
CA THR A 40 -14.37 -12.41 -14.55
C THR A 40 -15.23 -11.18 -14.85
N PRO A 41 -14.86 -10.29 -15.79
CA PRO A 41 -13.63 -10.29 -16.60
C PRO A 41 -12.39 -9.85 -15.82
N ILE A 42 -11.22 -10.23 -16.32
CA ILE A 42 -9.93 -9.80 -15.80
C ILE A 42 -9.37 -8.73 -16.73
N LYS A 43 -8.88 -7.62 -16.18
CA LYS A 43 -8.32 -6.51 -16.95
C LYS A 43 -6.99 -6.05 -16.34
N ALA A 44 -6.09 -5.57 -17.18
CA ALA A 44 -4.84 -4.96 -16.75
C ALA A 44 -4.59 -3.67 -17.51
N TYR A 45 -4.24 -2.62 -16.79
CA TYR A 45 -3.97 -1.29 -17.33
C TYR A 45 -2.60 -0.80 -16.87
N VAL A 46 -1.90 -0.07 -17.75
CA VAL A 46 -0.67 0.65 -17.43
C VAL A 46 -0.82 2.10 -17.90
N SER A 47 -0.54 3.05 -17.03
CA SER A 47 -0.59 4.46 -17.41
C SER A 47 0.70 4.90 -18.08
N THR A 48 0.54 5.61 -19.18
CA THR A 48 1.63 6.32 -19.88
C THR A 48 1.77 7.78 -19.41
N SER A 49 0.81 8.28 -18.59
CA SER A 49 0.85 9.61 -18.00
C SER A 49 1.52 9.61 -16.62
N ASN A 50 2.21 10.68 -16.28
CA ASN A 50 2.71 10.94 -14.93
C ASN A 50 1.88 11.97 -14.15
N ASP A 51 0.70 12.37 -14.66
CA ASP A 51 -0.20 13.30 -13.97
C ASP A 51 -0.93 12.62 -12.80
N PRO A 52 -0.68 13.02 -11.53
CA PRO A 52 -1.34 12.41 -10.37
C PRO A 52 -2.86 12.61 -10.35
N TYR A 53 -3.36 13.72 -10.89
CA TYR A 53 -4.81 13.97 -10.97
C TYR A 53 -5.49 13.02 -11.96
N LEU A 54 -4.86 12.80 -13.12
CA LEU A 54 -5.35 11.87 -14.12
C LEU A 54 -5.30 10.43 -13.59
N ASN A 55 -4.15 9.99 -13.09
CA ASN A 55 -3.96 8.60 -12.64
C ASN A 55 -4.89 8.22 -11.48
N LEU A 56 -5.05 9.08 -10.47
CA LEU A 56 -5.98 8.86 -9.38
C LEU A 56 -7.46 8.93 -9.81
N SER A 57 -7.76 9.66 -10.88
CA SER A 57 -9.11 9.72 -11.45
C SER A 57 -9.42 8.50 -12.29
N ILE A 58 -8.46 7.97 -13.06
CA ILE A 58 -8.57 6.69 -13.77
C ILE A 58 -8.79 5.55 -12.75
N GLU A 59 -7.97 5.49 -11.72
CA GLU A 59 -8.10 4.51 -10.64
C GLU A 59 -9.52 4.50 -10.04
N HIS A 60 -10.05 5.69 -9.75
CA HIS A 60 -11.39 5.83 -9.21
C HIS A 60 -12.48 5.45 -10.22
N HIS A 61 -12.34 5.85 -11.46
CA HIS A 61 -13.26 5.49 -12.55
C HIS A 61 -13.31 3.96 -12.71
N LEU A 62 -12.16 3.28 -12.74
CA LEU A 62 -12.09 1.83 -12.79
C LEU A 62 -12.80 1.16 -11.60
N LEU A 63 -12.67 1.71 -10.39
CA LEU A 63 -13.40 1.19 -9.23
C LEU A 63 -14.92 1.31 -9.40
N GLN A 64 -15.39 2.39 -10.00
CA GLN A 64 -16.83 2.66 -10.16
C GLN A 64 -17.47 1.90 -11.32
N THR A 65 -16.75 1.69 -12.41
CA THR A 65 -17.32 1.20 -13.68
C THR A 65 -17.03 -0.26 -13.97
N SER A 66 -16.00 -0.86 -13.35
CA SER A 66 -15.69 -2.27 -13.59
C SER A 66 -16.79 -3.18 -13.02
N PRO A 67 -17.11 -4.31 -13.66
CA PRO A 67 -18.09 -5.29 -13.16
C PRO A 67 -17.81 -5.75 -11.73
N ALA A 68 -18.86 -6.04 -10.97
CA ALA A 68 -18.75 -6.36 -9.54
C ALA A 68 -17.90 -7.59 -9.25
N ASP A 69 -17.86 -8.54 -10.16
CA ASP A 69 -17.14 -9.82 -10.11
C ASP A 69 -15.78 -9.79 -10.81
N SER A 70 -15.35 -8.63 -11.37
CA SER A 70 -14.09 -8.50 -12.10
C SER A 70 -12.86 -8.33 -11.20
N ALA A 71 -11.67 -8.68 -11.73
CA ALA A 71 -10.38 -8.27 -11.18
C ALA A 71 -9.67 -7.32 -12.15
N VAL A 72 -9.15 -6.21 -11.61
CA VAL A 72 -8.48 -5.18 -12.41
C VAL A 72 -7.13 -4.85 -11.76
N LEU A 73 -6.07 -4.93 -12.55
CA LEU A 73 -4.76 -4.38 -12.21
C LEU A 73 -4.61 -3.01 -12.88
N PHE A 74 -4.06 -2.04 -12.15
CA PHE A 74 -3.66 -0.76 -12.71
C PHE A 74 -2.29 -0.36 -12.16
N LEU A 75 -1.33 -0.11 -13.04
CA LEU A 75 0.03 0.33 -12.71
C LEU A 75 0.26 1.73 -13.28
N TYR A 76 0.88 2.60 -12.46
CA TYR A 76 1.16 3.97 -12.87
C TYR A 76 2.31 4.59 -12.07
N LYS A 77 2.93 5.61 -12.65
CA LYS A 77 3.92 6.49 -12.01
C LYS A 77 3.37 7.91 -11.98
N ASN A 78 3.80 8.70 -11.02
CA ASN A 78 3.44 10.11 -10.97
C ASN A 78 4.70 10.98 -10.98
N ARG A 79 4.62 12.18 -11.52
CA ARG A 79 5.60 13.23 -11.27
C ARG A 79 5.63 13.57 -9.77
N PRO A 80 6.66 14.30 -9.29
CA PRO A 80 6.78 14.63 -7.87
C PRO A 80 5.47 15.17 -7.29
N SER A 81 4.91 14.44 -6.32
CA SER A 81 3.61 14.76 -5.72
C SER A 81 3.47 14.20 -4.31
N ILE A 82 2.79 14.95 -3.46
CA ILE A 82 2.39 14.55 -2.13
C ILE A 82 0.94 14.10 -2.20
N ILE A 83 0.68 12.84 -1.85
CA ILE A 83 -0.67 12.27 -1.89
C ILE A 83 -1.16 12.07 -0.46
N ILE A 84 -2.07 12.92 -0.01
CA ILE A 84 -2.71 12.82 1.30
C ILE A 84 -3.91 11.87 1.26
N GLY A 85 -4.15 11.19 2.38
CA GLY A 85 -5.32 10.33 2.53
C GLY A 85 -6.62 11.13 2.66
N ARG A 86 -7.75 10.50 2.33
CA ARG A 86 -9.08 11.15 2.34
C ARG A 86 -9.41 11.90 3.63
N ASN A 87 -9.01 11.35 4.78
CA ASN A 87 -9.38 11.86 6.10
C ASN A 87 -8.19 12.53 6.82
N GLN A 88 -7.20 12.99 6.08
CA GLN A 88 -6.04 13.68 6.64
C GLN A 88 -6.18 15.20 6.57
N ASN A 89 -5.57 15.89 7.52
CA ASN A 89 -5.44 17.34 7.50
C ASN A 89 -4.07 17.73 6.94
N PRO A 90 -3.98 18.44 5.80
CA PRO A 90 -2.71 18.81 5.19
C PRO A 90 -1.82 19.65 6.11
N TRP A 91 -2.40 20.49 6.98
CA TRP A 91 -1.66 21.27 7.95
C TRP A 91 -0.86 20.43 8.97
N LEU A 92 -1.31 19.21 9.24
CA LEU A 92 -0.63 18.30 10.14
C LEU A 92 0.38 17.38 9.41
N GLU A 93 0.15 17.12 8.13
CA GLU A 93 0.86 16.10 7.39
C GLU A 93 1.95 16.66 6.47
N VAL A 94 1.79 17.90 5.98
CA VAL A 94 2.60 18.46 4.89
C VAL A 94 3.25 19.77 5.33
N ASN A 95 4.51 19.94 4.96
CA ASN A 95 5.18 21.24 5.06
C ASN A 95 4.71 22.15 3.91
N LEU A 96 3.57 22.79 4.12
CA LEU A 96 2.93 23.67 3.13
C LEU A 96 3.81 24.89 2.79
N ALA A 97 4.65 25.36 3.71
CA ALA A 97 5.58 26.46 3.43
C ALA A 97 6.63 26.05 2.42
N LEU A 98 7.22 24.84 2.58
CA LEU A 98 8.18 24.30 1.61
C LEU A 98 7.52 24.02 0.26
N LEU A 99 6.31 23.42 0.27
CA LEU A 99 5.54 23.15 -0.93
C LEU A 99 5.26 24.44 -1.73
N ASN A 100 4.79 25.49 -1.07
CA ASN A 100 4.52 26.80 -1.68
C ASN A 100 5.81 27.49 -2.19
N ALA A 101 6.93 27.36 -1.47
CA ALA A 101 8.21 27.89 -1.90
C ALA A 101 8.68 27.22 -3.20
N THR A 102 8.54 25.90 -3.30
CA THR A 102 8.87 25.13 -4.51
C THR A 102 8.01 25.56 -5.71
N SER A 103 6.73 25.76 -5.51
CA SER A 103 5.80 26.26 -6.55
C SER A 103 6.11 27.68 -7.00
N ARG A 104 6.62 28.55 -6.11
CA ARG A 104 6.97 29.95 -6.40
C ARG A 104 8.31 30.15 -7.10
N LYS A 105 9.18 29.12 -7.14
CA LYS A 105 10.47 29.21 -7.87
C LYS A 105 10.30 29.55 -9.36
N GLN A 106 9.18 29.19 -9.95
CA GLN A 106 8.85 29.60 -11.32
C GLN A 106 8.85 31.12 -11.50
N ASN A 107 8.83 31.90 -10.41
CA ASN A 107 8.84 33.36 -10.40
C ASN A 107 10.19 33.98 -9.98
N GLY A 108 11.31 33.24 -10.02
CA GLY A 108 12.67 33.81 -9.85
C GLY A 108 13.19 33.92 -8.42
N ASN A 109 12.50 33.38 -7.42
CA ASN A 109 12.96 33.36 -6.01
C ASN A 109 13.89 32.17 -5.74
N SER A 110 14.90 32.36 -4.87
CA SER A 110 15.77 31.26 -4.41
C SER A 110 14.99 30.24 -3.59
N LEU A 111 15.23 28.94 -3.85
CA LEU A 111 14.65 27.85 -3.06
C LEU A 111 15.34 27.73 -1.70
N PRO A 112 14.62 27.20 -0.67
CA PRO A 112 15.26 26.59 0.47
C PRO A 112 16.16 25.43 0.02
N GLU A 113 17.32 25.25 0.63
CA GLU A 113 18.28 24.17 0.30
C GLU A 113 17.66 22.77 0.37
N THR A 114 16.53 22.61 1.05
CA THR A 114 15.81 21.35 1.27
C THR A 114 14.66 21.09 0.29
N GLY A 115 14.40 22.00 -0.65
CA GLY A 115 13.31 21.87 -1.62
C GLY A 115 13.76 21.21 -2.93
N LEU A 116 12.78 20.65 -3.68
CA LEU A 116 13.02 20.15 -5.04
C LEU A 116 13.05 21.30 -6.04
N ASP A 117 13.85 21.13 -7.10
CA ASP A 117 13.94 22.08 -8.22
C ASP A 117 12.77 22.02 -9.21
N VAL A 118 11.80 21.16 -8.95
CA VAL A 118 10.62 20.95 -9.78
C VAL A 118 9.35 21.15 -8.94
N PRO A 119 8.23 21.54 -9.56
CA PRO A 119 6.94 21.63 -8.87
C PRO A 119 6.55 20.29 -8.22
N VAL A 120 5.96 20.38 -7.02
CA VAL A 120 5.42 19.23 -6.31
C VAL A 120 3.91 19.44 -6.16
N ASP A 121 3.13 18.50 -6.68
CA ASP A 121 1.67 18.57 -6.55
C ASP A 121 1.23 18.13 -5.16
N LEU A 122 0.14 18.69 -4.66
CA LEU A 122 -0.57 18.20 -3.48
C LEU A 122 -1.93 17.65 -3.91
N VAL A 123 -2.17 16.37 -3.69
CA VAL A 123 -3.41 15.72 -4.14
C VAL A 123 -4.02 14.89 -3.02
N ARG A 124 -5.33 15.07 -2.81
CA ARG A 124 -6.10 14.27 -1.86
C ARG A 124 -6.69 13.04 -2.54
N ARG A 125 -6.19 11.83 -2.23
CA ARG A 125 -6.78 10.59 -2.77
C ARG A 125 -8.11 10.23 -2.11
N ARG A 126 -8.90 9.39 -2.79
CA ARG A 126 -10.24 8.97 -2.33
C ARG A 126 -10.24 7.76 -1.39
N SER A 127 -9.08 7.14 -1.14
CA SER A 127 -8.87 6.10 -0.12
C SER A 127 -8.39 6.70 1.20
N GLY A 128 -8.45 5.94 2.27
CA GLY A 128 -7.87 6.31 3.58
C GLY A 128 -6.34 6.18 3.63
N GLY A 129 -5.81 6.04 4.84
CA GLY A 129 -4.37 5.87 5.09
C GLY A 129 -3.59 7.18 5.23
N GLY A 130 -2.27 7.06 5.44
CA GLY A 130 -1.33 8.16 5.65
C GLY A 130 -0.87 8.84 4.36
N THR A 131 -0.10 9.90 4.51
CA THR A 131 0.50 10.67 3.42
C THR A 131 1.68 9.89 2.81
N VAL A 132 1.82 9.96 1.51
CA VAL A 132 2.93 9.38 0.75
C VAL A 132 3.49 10.41 -0.24
N PHE A 133 4.74 10.21 -0.62
CA PHE A 133 5.39 10.96 -1.69
C PHE A 133 5.51 10.07 -2.93
N HIS A 134 5.14 10.58 -4.08
CA HIS A 134 5.32 9.93 -5.38
C HIS A 134 6.35 10.69 -6.20
N ASP A 135 7.13 9.96 -6.97
CA ASP A 135 7.96 10.44 -8.07
C ASP A 135 8.13 9.31 -9.10
N GLU A 136 8.93 9.55 -10.12
CA GLU A 136 9.12 8.58 -11.22
C GLU A 136 9.92 7.34 -10.80
N GLY A 137 10.61 7.38 -9.65
CA GLY A 137 11.27 6.22 -9.02
C GLY A 137 10.36 5.40 -8.11
N ASN A 138 9.06 5.75 -8.05
CA ASN A 138 8.02 5.03 -7.33
C ASN A 138 6.95 4.53 -8.31
N VAL A 139 6.74 3.22 -8.37
CA VAL A 139 5.62 2.63 -9.11
C VAL A 139 4.44 2.43 -8.16
N ASN A 140 3.28 2.91 -8.56
CA ASN A 140 2.02 2.66 -7.87
C ASN A 140 1.33 1.44 -8.49
N TRP A 141 0.87 0.55 -7.63
CA TRP A 141 0.10 -0.61 -8.02
C TRP A 141 -1.30 -0.55 -7.40
N THR A 142 -2.31 -0.89 -8.18
CA THR A 142 -3.70 -0.96 -7.74
C THR A 142 -4.31 -2.26 -8.19
N VAL A 143 -4.96 -2.96 -7.26
CA VAL A 143 -5.82 -4.10 -7.57
C VAL A 143 -7.24 -3.79 -7.12
N ILE A 144 -8.19 -3.92 -8.04
CA ILE A 144 -9.61 -3.79 -7.77
C ILE A 144 -10.23 -5.18 -7.93
N CYS A 145 -10.93 -5.67 -6.91
CA CYS A 145 -11.51 -7.01 -6.90
C CYS A 145 -12.85 -7.02 -6.15
N PRO A 146 -13.64 -8.12 -6.22
CA PRO A 146 -14.81 -8.30 -5.37
C PRO A 146 -14.45 -8.15 -3.89
N SER A 147 -15.28 -7.42 -3.11
CA SER A 147 -15.01 -7.21 -1.68
C SER A 147 -14.99 -8.51 -0.87
N SER A 148 -15.68 -9.54 -1.35
CA SER A 148 -15.74 -10.87 -0.70
C SER A 148 -14.41 -11.64 -0.69
N ILE A 149 -13.52 -11.35 -1.64
CA ILE A 149 -12.21 -12.03 -1.77
C ILE A 149 -11.04 -11.13 -1.36
N PHE A 150 -11.32 -9.91 -0.91
CA PHE A 150 -10.31 -8.96 -0.49
C PHE A 150 -9.78 -9.25 0.91
N THR A 151 -8.45 -9.24 1.05
CA THR A 151 -7.75 -9.10 2.33
C THR A 151 -6.61 -8.11 2.17
N ARG A 152 -6.17 -7.48 3.24
CA ARG A 152 -5.06 -6.52 3.18
C ARG A 152 -3.74 -7.18 2.81
N ASP A 153 -3.53 -8.43 3.21
CA ASP A 153 -2.28 -9.16 2.95
C ASP A 153 -2.18 -9.63 1.50
N LYS A 154 -3.27 -10.11 0.93
CA LYS A 154 -3.31 -10.79 -0.37
C LYS A 154 -2.50 -10.09 -1.47
N HIS A 155 -2.67 -8.77 -1.62
CA HIS A 155 -1.97 -8.01 -2.65
C HIS A 155 -0.59 -7.50 -2.18
N ALA A 156 -0.40 -7.27 -0.89
CA ALA A 156 0.93 -7.00 -0.33
C ALA A 156 1.86 -8.21 -0.49
N GLU A 157 1.34 -9.43 -0.26
CA GLU A 157 2.04 -10.69 -0.54
C GLU A 157 2.36 -10.87 -2.02
N MET A 158 1.43 -10.51 -2.93
CA MET A 158 1.69 -10.50 -4.38
C MET A 158 2.89 -9.60 -4.71
N VAL A 159 2.96 -8.42 -4.14
CA VAL A 159 4.08 -7.48 -4.32
C VAL A 159 5.37 -8.07 -3.76
N VAL A 160 5.35 -8.70 -2.58
CA VAL A 160 6.53 -9.38 -2.02
C VAL A 160 7.01 -10.50 -2.94
N ARG A 161 6.11 -11.32 -3.50
CA ARG A 161 6.47 -12.37 -4.47
C ARG A 161 7.11 -11.77 -5.72
N ALA A 162 6.55 -10.67 -6.25
CA ALA A 162 7.10 -9.94 -7.39
C ALA A 162 8.51 -9.40 -7.11
N LEU A 163 8.75 -8.86 -5.92
CA LEU A 163 10.07 -8.40 -5.50
C LEU A 163 11.07 -9.57 -5.35
N ARG A 164 10.65 -10.65 -4.68
CA ARG A 164 11.50 -11.84 -4.46
C ARG A 164 11.88 -12.52 -5.77
N SER A 165 10.98 -12.60 -6.75
CA SER A 165 11.28 -13.14 -8.08
C SER A 165 12.31 -12.32 -8.86
N ASN A 166 12.53 -11.05 -8.46
CA ASN A 166 13.60 -10.18 -8.94
C ASN A 166 14.85 -10.16 -8.04
N GLY A 167 14.98 -11.10 -7.12
CA GLY A 167 16.17 -11.23 -6.26
C GLY A 167 16.11 -10.41 -4.96
N VAL A 168 15.00 -9.72 -4.67
CA VAL A 168 14.85 -8.91 -3.44
C VAL A 168 14.42 -9.81 -2.28
N ALA A 169 15.31 -10.72 -1.88
CA ALA A 169 15.04 -11.74 -0.86
C ALA A 169 14.79 -11.18 0.55
N ARG A 170 15.07 -9.89 0.77
CA ARG A 170 14.86 -9.17 2.03
C ARG A 170 13.44 -8.63 2.19
N ALA A 171 12.60 -8.72 1.14
CA ALA A 171 11.24 -8.20 1.15
C ALA A 171 10.29 -9.11 1.93
N ARG A 172 9.48 -8.52 2.81
CA ARG A 172 8.38 -9.19 3.50
C ARG A 172 7.22 -8.22 3.80
N VAL A 173 6.07 -8.78 4.09
CA VAL A 173 4.94 -8.03 4.67
C VAL A 173 5.16 -7.94 6.19
N ASN A 174 4.96 -6.76 6.77
CA ASN A 174 5.00 -6.57 8.23
C ASN A 174 3.59 -6.61 8.85
N GLU A 175 3.52 -6.47 10.18
CA GLU A 175 2.28 -6.53 10.97
C GLU A 175 1.30 -5.39 10.65
N ARG A 176 1.77 -4.37 9.93
CA ARG A 176 0.96 -3.23 9.46
C ARG A 176 0.50 -3.38 8.01
N HIS A 177 0.80 -4.52 7.39
CA HIS A 177 0.56 -4.81 5.98
C HIS A 177 1.35 -3.89 5.01
N ASP A 178 2.48 -3.33 5.48
CA ASP A 178 3.45 -2.63 4.65
C ASP A 178 4.48 -3.64 4.11
N VAL A 179 5.04 -3.40 2.94
CA VAL A 179 6.21 -4.16 2.47
C VAL A 179 7.47 -3.48 2.97
N VAL A 180 8.30 -4.26 3.63
CA VAL A 180 9.56 -3.80 4.23
C VAL A 180 10.74 -4.66 3.79
N LEU A 181 11.95 -4.08 3.85
CA LEU A 181 13.21 -4.78 3.64
C LEU A 181 13.93 -4.98 4.97
N ASP A 182 14.14 -6.21 5.35
CA ASP A 182 14.96 -6.55 6.52
C ASP A 182 16.42 -6.14 6.30
N GLN A 183 17.05 -5.52 7.32
CA GLN A 183 18.39 -4.91 7.20
C GLN A 183 19.52 -5.77 7.78
N GLY A 184 19.21 -6.76 8.60
CA GLY A 184 20.18 -7.55 9.34
C GLY A 184 20.95 -8.58 8.51
N GLN A 185 21.71 -9.39 9.20
CA GLN A 185 22.47 -10.49 8.62
C GLN A 185 21.58 -11.68 8.31
N LYS A 186 21.97 -12.49 7.33
CA LYS A 186 21.29 -13.74 7.02
C LYS A 186 21.50 -14.75 8.16
N ARG A 187 20.43 -15.37 8.63
CA ARG A 187 20.46 -16.47 9.59
C ARG A 187 21.14 -17.68 8.96
N ILE A 188 21.86 -18.44 9.77
CA ILE A 188 22.51 -19.70 9.36
C ILE A 188 21.59 -20.89 9.68
N SER A 189 20.82 -20.79 10.77
CA SER A 189 19.85 -21.80 11.24
C SER A 189 18.44 -21.24 11.29
N ASP A 190 17.46 -22.12 11.44
CA ASP A 190 16.03 -21.79 11.59
C ASP A 190 15.51 -20.85 10.49
N LEU A 191 15.81 -21.22 9.24
CA LEU A 191 15.38 -20.46 8.07
C LEU A 191 13.87 -20.60 7.92
N PRO A 192 13.13 -19.48 7.71
CA PRO A 192 11.71 -19.52 7.44
C PRO A 192 11.44 -20.22 6.10
N ASN A 193 10.20 -20.70 5.94
CA ASN A 193 9.76 -21.22 4.66
C ASN A 193 9.94 -20.14 3.57
N PRO A 194 10.60 -20.43 2.43
CA PRO A 194 10.78 -19.46 1.34
C PRO A 194 9.46 -18.88 0.80
N ASP A 195 8.37 -19.64 0.89
CA ASP A 195 7.03 -19.22 0.43
C ASP A 195 6.31 -18.32 1.44
N ASP A 196 6.79 -18.24 2.68
CA ASP A 196 6.24 -17.35 3.69
C ASP A 196 6.64 -15.89 3.37
N THR A 197 5.66 -15.13 2.93
CA THR A 197 5.82 -13.71 2.57
C THR A 197 5.96 -12.78 3.78
N HIS A 198 5.71 -13.24 5.00
CA HIS A 198 5.80 -12.46 6.24
C HIS A 198 7.12 -12.64 6.97
N ALA A 199 7.94 -13.60 6.56
CA ALA A 199 9.25 -13.85 7.15
C ALA A 199 10.35 -13.83 6.09
N THR A 200 11.57 -13.45 6.49
CA THR A 200 12.76 -13.56 5.67
C THR A 200 13.88 -14.28 6.42
N PRO A 201 14.87 -14.82 5.71
CA PRO A 201 16.05 -15.37 6.36
C PRO A 201 16.96 -14.30 7.00
N TYR A 202 16.59 -13.04 7.00
CA TYR A 202 17.37 -11.94 7.53
C TYR A 202 16.85 -11.51 8.91
N GLN A 203 17.75 -11.17 9.80
CA GLN A 203 17.41 -10.60 11.10
C GLN A 203 17.44 -9.07 11.01
N THR A 204 16.47 -8.42 11.63
CA THR A 204 16.47 -6.95 11.75
C THR A 204 16.40 -6.53 13.21
N PRO A 205 17.45 -6.74 14.00
CA PRO A 205 17.44 -6.31 15.40
C PRO A 205 17.62 -4.79 15.53
N SER A 206 18.44 -4.19 14.66
CA SER A 206 18.74 -2.75 14.56
C SER A 206 19.70 -2.54 13.38
N PRO A 207 19.48 -1.58 12.46
CA PRO A 207 18.34 -0.67 12.37
C PRO A 207 17.05 -1.37 11.96
N GLN A 208 15.91 -0.65 12.14
CA GLN A 208 14.59 -1.15 11.75
C GLN A 208 14.54 -1.50 10.26
N ALA A 209 13.62 -2.41 9.88
CA ALA A 209 13.34 -2.71 8.49
C ALA A 209 12.91 -1.43 7.74
N LEU A 210 13.42 -1.27 6.52
CA LEU A 210 13.07 -0.12 5.67
C LEU A 210 11.74 -0.36 4.97
N LYS A 211 10.80 0.54 5.13
CA LYS A 211 9.55 0.50 4.39
C LYS A 211 9.80 0.90 2.94
N VAL A 212 9.37 0.05 2.01
CA VAL A 212 9.51 0.27 0.57
C VAL A 212 8.17 0.34 -0.15
N SER A 213 7.09 -0.17 0.48
CA SER A 213 5.73 -0.06 -0.04
C SER A 213 4.76 0.15 1.11
N GLY A 214 4.00 1.22 1.05
CA GLY A 214 2.82 1.45 1.88
C GLY A 214 1.56 1.17 1.08
N SER A 215 0.51 0.68 1.74
CA SER A 215 -0.76 0.43 1.08
C SER A 215 -1.94 1.08 1.78
N ALA A 216 -2.99 1.33 1.01
CA ALA A 216 -4.28 1.79 1.48
C ALA A 216 -5.39 1.10 0.69
N TYR A 217 -6.61 1.13 1.21
CA TYR A 217 -7.73 0.51 0.53
C TYR A 217 -9.00 1.36 0.64
N LYS A 218 -9.92 1.11 -0.28
CA LYS A 218 -11.28 1.65 -0.27
C LYS A 218 -12.26 0.52 -0.52
N LEU A 219 -13.20 0.37 0.39
CA LEU A 219 -14.27 -0.62 0.27
C LEU A 219 -15.54 0.07 -0.22
N THR A 220 -16.23 -0.57 -1.14
CA THR A 220 -17.60 -0.31 -1.51
C THR A 220 -18.44 -1.54 -1.19
N ARG A 221 -19.75 -1.50 -1.42
CA ARG A 221 -20.62 -2.65 -1.15
C ARG A 221 -20.19 -3.92 -1.92
N ALA A 222 -19.76 -3.77 -3.17
CA ALA A 222 -19.44 -4.89 -4.05
C ALA A 222 -17.96 -5.05 -4.31
N ARG A 223 -17.16 -4.00 -4.20
CA ARG A 223 -15.77 -3.96 -4.66
C ARG A 223 -14.81 -3.43 -3.61
N ALA A 224 -13.61 -3.93 -3.66
CA ALA A 224 -12.46 -3.42 -2.92
C ALA A 224 -11.42 -2.89 -3.91
N LEU A 225 -10.90 -1.70 -3.64
CA LEU A 225 -9.70 -1.16 -4.25
C LEU A 225 -8.60 -1.26 -3.22
N HIS A 226 -7.50 -1.89 -3.56
CA HIS A 226 -6.28 -1.94 -2.77
C HIS A 226 -5.13 -1.41 -3.62
N HIS A 227 -4.52 -0.35 -3.16
CA HIS A 227 -3.39 0.24 -3.86
C HIS A 227 -2.21 0.49 -2.91
N GLY A 228 -1.04 0.57 -3.48
CA GLY A 228 0.17 0.87 -2.74
C GLY A 228 1.23 1.50 -3.62
N THR A 229 2.19 2.10 -2.95
CA THR A 229 3.44 2.60 -3.53
C THR A 229 4.46 1.48 -3.59
N CYS A 230 5.45 1.56 -4.46
CA CYS A 230 6.66 0.75 -4.38
C CYS A 230 7.86 1.62 -4.72
N LEU A 231 8.70 1.86 -3.72
CA LEU A 231 9.83 2.79 -3.80
C LEU A 231 11.03 2.06 -4.40
N LEU A 232 11.19 2.17 -5.71
CA LEU A 232 12.19 1.42 -6.47
C LEU A 232 13.53 2.17 -6.54
N SER A 233 13.52 3.40 -7.03
CA SER A 233 14.74 4.18 -7.32
C SER A 233 14.49 5.69 -7.21
N SER A 234 13.71 6.13 -6.19
CA SER A 234 13.46 7.55 -5.96
C SER A 234 14.77 8.31 -5.73
N PRO A 235 15.04 9.37 -6.50
CA PRO A 235 16.19 10.24 -6.24
C PRO A 235 15.94 11.17 -5.04
N ASN A 236 14.72 11.23 -4.53
CA ASN A 236 14.25 12.23 -3.58
C ASN A 236 14.19 11.74 -2.12
N LEU A 237 14.73 10.55 -1.81
CA LEU A 237 14.69 9.99 -0.45
C LEU A 237 15.11 10.96 0.65
N ASN A 238 16.13 11.77 0.39
CA ASN A 238 16.68 12.71 1.37
C ASN A 238 15.77 13.93 1.61
N VAL A 239 14.96 14.30 0.63
CA VAL A 239 14.09 15.48 0.72
C VAL A 239 12.64 15.14 1.10
N ILE A 240 12.19 13.90 0.85
CA ILE A 240 10.85 13.43 1.21
C ILE A 240 10.49 13.77 2.67
N PRO A 241 11.34 13.52 3.69
CA PRO A 241 11.01 13.84 5.07
C PRO A 241 10.73 15.33 5.31
N HIS A 242 11.38 16.22 4.56
CA HIS A 242 11.17 17.67 4.72
C HIS A 242 9.79 18.11 4.27
N TYR A 243 9.21 17.44 3.26
CA TYR A 243 7.85 17.68 2.81
C TYR A 243 6.79 17.03 3.72
N LEU A 244 7.09 15.85 4.29
CA LEU A 244 6.14 15.06 5.07
C LEU A 244 6.19 15.34 6.58
N HIS A 245 6.93 16.35 7.02
CA HIS A 245 6.97 16.83 8.40
C HIS A 245 6.47 18.26 8.46
N SER A 246 5.20 18.43 8.86
CA SER A 246 4.62 19.76 9.01
C SER A 246 5.21 20.48 10.22
N PRO A 247 5.79 21.68 10.04
CA PRO A 247 6.22 22.52 11.16
C PRO A 247 5.04 23.07 11.98
N ALA A 248 3.83 23.07 11.44
CA ALA A 248 2.62 23.51 12.12
C ALA A 248 2.07 22.45 13.10
N LYS A 249 2.48 21.18 12.98
CA LYS A 249 1.96 20.08 13.80
C LYS A 249 1.94 20.32 15.30
N PRO A 250 2.95 20.94 15.95
CA PRO A 250 2.91 21.25 17.38
C PRO A 250 1.86 22.29 17.79
N PHE A 251 1.36 23.07 16.84
CA PHE A 251 0.48 24.22 17.09
C PHE A 251 -0.97 23.99 16.62
N VAL A 252 -1.23 22.90 15.93
CA VAL A 252 -2.54 22.59 15.33
C VAL A 252 -3.07 21.29 15.89
N THR A 253 -4.31 21.33 16.38
CA THR A 253 -5.06 20.12 16.76
C THR A 253 -6.23 19.96 15.79
N ALA A 254 -6.30 18.82 15.11
CA ALA A 254 -7.39 18.55 14.20
C ALA A 254 -7.85 17.09 14.33
N LYS A 255 -9.12 16.85 13.96
CA LYS A 255 -9.65 15.50 13.82
C LYS A 255 -9.15 14.93 12.48
N GLY A 256 -8.71 13.68 12.48
CA GLY A 256 -8.27 13.02 11.27
C GLY A 256 -7.39 11.81 11.56
N VAL A 257 -6.89 11.20 10.49
CA VAL A 257 -5.93 10.10 10.55
C VAL A 257 -4.54 10.71 10.40
N GLU A 258 -3.66 10.48 11.36
CA GLU A 258 -2.26 10.89 11.25
C GLU A 258 -1.41 9.81 10.57
N SER A 259 -0.41 10.25 9.82
CA SER A 259 0.61 9.37 9.26
C SER A 259 1.49 8.79 10.36
N VAL A 260 1.81 7.51 10.22
CA VAL A 260 2.84 6.88 11.05
C VAL A 260 4.15 6.91 10.30
N SER A 261 5.10 7.68 10.83
CA SER A 261 6.45 7.76 10.28
C SER A 261 7.14 6.40 10.35
N SER A 262 7.84 6.04 9.28
CA SER A 262 8.64 4.83 9.18
C SER A 262 9.91 5.15 8.38
N PRO A 263 11.06 4.55 8.69
CA PRO A 263 12.22 4.67 7.83
C PRO A 263 11.91 4.07 6.46
N VAL A 264 12.24 4.80 5.40
CA VAL A 264 12.00 4.40 4.01
C VAL A 264 13.32 4.13 3.28
N GLY A 265 13.28 3.36 2.21
CA GLY A 265 14.45 3.07 1.40
C GLY A 265 14.09 2.68 -0.03
N ASN A 266 15.05 2.79 -0.93
CA ASN A 266 14.94 2.31 -2.30
C ASN A 266 15.25 0.80 -2.37
N ILE A 267 14.53 0.10 -3.26
CA ILE A 267 14.77 -1.31 -3.58
C ILE A 267 15.95 -1.45 -4.54
N LEU A 268 16.21 -0.44 -5.37
CA LEU A 268 17.20 -0.41 -6.47
C LEU A 268 16.86 -1.45 -7.56
N LEU A 269 15.59 -1.50 -7.94
CA LEU A 269 15.05 -2.32 -9.04
C LEU A 269 14.48 -1.40 -10.12
N GLU A 270 14.69 -1.77 -11.38
CA GLU A 270 14.12 -1.07 -12.53
C GLU A 270 12.59 -1.15 -12.53
N ASN A 271 11.91 -0.04 -12.86
CA ASN A 271 10.46 0.07 -12.85
C ASN A 271 9.80 -1.02 -13.72
N GLU A 272 10.30 -1.19 -14.94
CA GLU A 272 9.77 -2.14 -15.93
C GLU A 272 9.87 -3.59 -15.45
N ARG A 273 10.96 -3.93 -14.75
CA ARG A 273 11.14 -5.26 -14.15
C ARG A 273 10.14 -5.51 -13.01
N PHE A 274 9.91 -4.49 -12.19
CA PHE A 274 8.90 -4.57 -11.13
C PHE A 274 7.50 -4.70 -11.70
N GLU A 275 7.13 -3.86 -12.66
CA GLU A 275 5.82 -3.88 -13.32
C GLU A 275 5.55 -5.23 -14.01
N ALA A 276 6.53 -5.78 -14.72
CA ALA A 276 6.42 -7.10 -15.36
C ALA A 276 6.19 -8.21 -14.31
N ALA A 277 6.90 -8.16 -13.18
CA ALA A 277 6.74 -9.14 -12.11
C ALA A 277 5.39 -9.02 -11.41
N VAL A 278 4.91 -7.81 -11.14
CA VAL A 278 3.57 -7.58 -10.56
C VAL A 278 2.49 -8.12 -11.49
N ARG A 279 2.57 -7.84 -12.80
CA ARG A 279 1.64 -8.39 -13.80
C ARG A 279 1.65 -9.92 -13.80
N LYS A 280 2.83 -10.54 -13.79
CA LYS A 280 2.97 -11.99 -13.73
C LYS A 280 2.26 -12.57 -12.50
N HIS A 281 2.53 -12.05 -11.31
CA HIS A 281 1.91 -12.54 -10.08
C HIS A 281 0.41 -12.21 -9.98
N PHE A 282 -0.04 -11.13 -10.62
CA PHE A 282 -1.46 -10.85 -10.77
C PHE A 282 -2.14 -11.92 -11.66
N VAL A 283 -1.52 -12.31 -12.77
CA VAL A 283 -2.00 -13.39 -13.65
C VAL A 283 -2.06 -14.73 -12.91
N GLU A 284 -1.02 -15.06 -12.14
CA GLU A 284 -1.00 -16.28 -11.32
C GLU A 284 -2.15 -16.30 -10.29
N MET A 285 -2.57 -15.12 -9.82
CA MET A 285 -3.62 -14.98 -8.79
C MET A 285 -5.04 -14.96 -9.36
N TYR A 286 -5.24 -14.37 -10.53
CA TYR A 286 -6.56 -14.05 -11.07
C TYR A 286 -6.81 -14.62 -12.47
N GLY A 287 -5.77 -14.96 -13.23
CA GLY A 287 -5.81 -15.41 -14.62
C GLY A 287 -5.39 -14.32 -15.61
N GLU A 288 -5.38 -14.67 -16.88
CA GLU A 288 -4.94 -13.78 -17.97
C GLU A 288 -5.93 -12.64 -18.21
N PRO A 289 -5.45 -11.40 -18.38
CA PRO A 289 -6.31 -10.26 -18.72
C PRO A 289 -6.90 -10.43 -20.14
N GLU A 290 -8.21 -10.24 -20.23
CA GLU A 290 -8.91 -10.22 -21.53
C GLU A 290 -8.42 -9.04 -22.39
N GLY A 291 -7.90 -9.33 -23.55
CA GLY A 291 -7.33 -8.36 -24.48
C GLY A 291 -5.91 -7.91 -24.12
N GLY A 292 -5.25 -8.58 -23.14
CA GLY A 292 -3.91 -8.24 -22.70
C GLY A 292 -3.85 -6.99 -21.80
N VAL A 293 -2.68 -6.34 -21.82
CA VAL A 293 -2.47 -5.08 -21.07
C VAL A 293 -2.87 -3.89 -21.93
N VAL A 294 -3.70 -3.02 -21.37
CA VAL A 294 -4.19 -1.80 -22.05
C VAL A 294 -3.40 -0.60 -21.55
N GLU A 295 -2.78 0.13 -22.46
CA GLU A 295 -2.18 1.43 -22.14
C GLU A 295 -3.26 2.49 -22.02
N VAL A 296 -3.16 3.32 -20.97
CA VAL A 296 -4.05 4.44 -20.71
C VAL A 296 -3.21 5.69 -20.48
N GLY A 297 -3.71 6.84 -20.86
CA GLY A 297 -2.97 8.10 -20.74
C GLY A 297 -3.87 9.30 -20.90
N GLU A 298 -3.31 10.40 -21.46
CA GLU A 298 -3.97 11.71 -21.55
C GLU A 298 -5.34 11.66 -22.25
N SER A 299 -5.55 10.75 -23.21
CA SER A 299 -6.86 10.58 -23.88
C SER A 299 -7.98 10.17 -22.93
N TRP A 300 -7.65 9.58 -21.77
CA TRP A 300 -8.65 9.24 -20.77
C TRP A 300 -9.20 10.44 -20.01
N ALA A 301 -8.54 11.60 -20.09
CA ALA A 301 -9.08 12.85 -19.55
C ALA A 301 -10.41 13.26 -20.23
N GLU A 302 -10.68 12.77 -21.45
CA GLU A 302 -11.93 13.00 -22.16
C GLU A 302 -13.06 12.07 -21.68
N VAL A 303 -12.76 10.99 -20.96
CA VAL A 303 -13.78 10.13 -20.36
C VAL A 303 -14.49 10.88 -19.25
N GLU A 304 -15.80 11.07 -19.35
CA GLU A 304 -16.57 11.94 -18.44
C GLU A 304 -16.31 11.65 -16.95
N GLY A 305 -16.26 10.38 -16.54
CA GLY A 305 -16.01 10.00 -15.15
C GLY A 305 -14.59 10.33 -14.69
N VAL A 306 -13.60 10.27 -15.59
CA VAL A 306 -12.21 10.66 -15.32
C VAL A 306 -12.11 12.19 -15.26
N ARG A 307 -12.65 12.90 -16.24
CA ARG A 307 -12.66 14.36 -16.29
C ARG A 307 -13.27 14.97 -15.02
N LYS A 308 -14.48 14.52 -14.63
CA LYS A 308 -15.09 14.93 -13.35
C LYS A 308 -14.20 14.63 -12.15
N GLY A 309 -13.58 13.45 -12.16
CA GLY A 309 -12.65 13.05 -11.11
C GLY A 309 -11.47 13.99 -10.97
N MET A 310 -10.89 14.43 -12.08
CA MET A 310 -9.79 15.40 -12.10
C MET A 310 -10.24 16.78 -11.61
N GLU A 311 -11.41 17.27 -12.06
CA GLU A 311 -12.00 18.53 -11.62
C GLU A 311 -12.24 18.54 -10.09
N GLU A 312 -12.79 17.46 -9.53
CA GLU A 312 -12.99 17.32 -8.09
C GLU A 312 -11.67 17.30 -7.30
N LEU A 313 -10.64 16.62 -7.80
CA LEU A 313 -9.34 16.57 -7.12
C LEU A 313 -8.64 17.94 -7.15
N LYS A 314 -8.75 18.68 -8.26
CA LYS A 314 -8.21 20.04 -8.38
C LYS A 314 -8.99 21.03 -7.49
N ALA A 315 -10.31 20.98 -7.48
CA ALA A 315 -11.14 21.83 -6.61
C ALA A 315 -10.86 21.58 -5.11
N CYS A 316 -10.58 20.34 -4.70
CA CYS A 316 -10.15 20.06 -3.33
C CYS A 316 -8.78 20.69 -2.99
N HIS A 317 -7.91 20.87 -3.98
CA HIS A 317 -6.64 21.56 -3.81
C HIS A 317 -6.81 23.08 -3.64
N ASP A 318 -7.70 23.69 -4.42
CA ASP A 318 -7.97 25.13 -4.39
C ASP A 318 -8.68 25.58 -3.09
N HIS A 319 -9.34 24.65 -2.39
CA HIS A 319 -10.03 24.90 -1.11
C HIS A 319 -9.29 24.38 0.13
N ASP A 320 -8.21 23.61 -0.05
CA ASP A 320 -7.26 23.32 1.04
C ASP A 320 -6.36 24.57 1.19
N PRO A 321 -6.38 25.27 2.34
CA PRO A 321 -5.72 26.57 2.56
C PRO A 321 -4.21 26.51 2.50
#